data_1b0a4f13de9df904e6fa49d0074a3c36
#
_entry.id   1b0a4f13de9df904e6fa49d0074a3c36
#
_cell.length_a   1.000
_cell.length_b   1.000
_cell.length_c   1.000
_cell.angle_alpha   90.00
_cell.angle_beta   90.00
_cell.angle_gamma   90.00
#
_symmetry.space_group_name_H-M   'P 1'
#
loop_
_entity.id
_entity.type
_entity.pdbx_description
1 polymer ?
#
loop_
_entity_poly.entity_id
_entity_poly.type
_entity_poly.pdbx_seq_one_letter_code
_entity_poly.pdbx_strand_id
1 'polypeptide(L)'
;MKNTEKTMEKLVALCKNRGFIYAGSEIYGGLANSWDYGPLGAELKNNVKKAWWKKFVQENPYNVGQDAAILMNPQTWVASGHLSGFSDPLMDCRECKERFRADKLIEDWCQQASVELPKPIDAFTQQEMKDFIEEHNIPCPSCGKHNFTDIRQFNLMFKTFQGVTEDAKNTVYLRPETAQGIFTNFVNTQRTTRRKLPFGVCQIGKSFRNEITPGNFIFRVREFEQMELELSLIHI
;
A
#
# COMPACT_ATOMS: atom_id res chain seq x y z
N MET A 1 20.69 -6.56 -24.38
CA MET A 1 19.61 -5.57 -24.54
C MET A 1 20.05 -4.25 -23.97
N LYS A 2 20.05 -3.18 -24.75
CA LYS A 2 20.29 -1.83 -24.25
C LYS A 2 19.13 -1.41 -23.33
N ASN A 3 19.37 -0.61 -22.30
CA ASN A 3 18.32 -0.20 -21.35
C ASN A 3 17.11 0.49 -22.01
N THR A 4 17.33 1.17 -23.12
CA THR A 4 16.30 1.83 -23.95
C THR A 4 15.32 0.86 -24.62
N GLU A 5 15.61 -0.44 -24.64
CA GLU A 5 14.75 -1.48 -25.24
C GLU A 5 13.85 -2.19 -24.22
N LYS A 6 14.03 -1.90 -22.92
CA LYS A 6 13.26 -2.50 -21.83
C LYS A 6 12.06 -1.61 -21.51
N THR A 7 10.94 -1.87 -22.16
CA THR A 7 9.67 -1.19 -21.84
C THR A 7 8.86 -2.01 -20.85
N MET A 8 7.96 -1.35 -20.11
CA MET A 8 7.03 -2.03 -19.19
C MET A 8 6.18 -3.08 -19.91
N GLU A 9 5.70 -2.78 -21.10
CA GLU A 9 4.92 -3.73 -21.91
C GLU A 9 5.66 -5.02 -22.22
N LYS A 10 6.94 -4.90 -22.62
CA LYS A 10 7.79 -6.07 -22.90
C LYS A 10 8.07 -6.89 -21.64
N LEU A 11 8.24 -6.22 -20.49
CA LEU A 11 8.45 -6.90 -19.22
C LEU A 11 7.17 -7.64 -18.77
N VAL A 12 6.02 -7.02 -18.88
CA VAL A 12 4.72 -7.64 -18.56
C VAL A 12 4.47 -8.85 -19.47
N ALA A 13 4.68 -8.72 -20.78
CA ALA A 13 4.55 -9.82 -21.73
C ALA A 13 5.51 -10.97 -21.39
N LEU A 14 6.76 -10.68 -21.09
CA LEU A 14 7.74 -11.68 -20.66
C LEU A 14 7.31 -12.40 -19.39
N CYS A 15 6.88 -11.64 -18.37
CA CYS A 15 6.45 -12.20 -17.08
C CYS A 15 5.25 -13.16 -17.25
N LYS A 16 4.27 -12.78 -18.04
CA LYS A 16 3.10 -13.63 -18.33
C LYS A 16 3.49 -14.88 -19.13
N ASN A 17 4.21 -14.70 -20.23
CA ASN A 17 4.57 -15.81 -21.14
C ASN A 17 5.53 -16.83 -20.50
N ARG A 18 6.30 -16.44 -19.51
CA ARG A 18 7.28 -17.30 -18.84
C ARG A 18 6.83 -17.84 -17.49
N GLY A 19 5.60 -17.56 -17.08
CA GLY A 19 5.05 -18.06 -15.81
C GLY A 19 5.67 -17.41 -14.57
N PHE A 20 6.02 -16.15 -14.67
CA PHE A 20 6.37 -15.35 -13.47
C PHE A 20 5.10 -14.82 -12.81
N ILE A 21 4.17 -14.28 -13.57
CA ILE A 21 2.97 -13.62 -13.07
C ILE A 21 1.78 -14.01 -13.96
N TYR A 22 0.65 -14.31 -13.36
CA TYR A 22 -0.64 -14.51 -14.02
C TYR A 22 -1.68 -13.50 -13.50
N ALA A 23 -2.71 -13.22 -14.27
CA ALA A 23 -3.88 -12.53 -13.74
C ALA A 23 -4.59 -13.42 -12.70
N GLY A 24 -4.89 -12.88 -11.55
CA GLY A 24 -5.57 -13.63 -10.49
C GLY A 24 -6.96 -14.07 -10.93
N SER A 25 -7.27 -15.37 -10.79
CA SER A 25 -8.57 -15.95 -11.17
C SER A 25 -8.93 -15.79 -12.66
N GLU A 26 -7.95 -15.87 -13.55
CA GLU A 26 -8.09 -15.59 -14.98
C GLU A 26 -9.18 -16.43 -15.66
N ILE A 27 -9.38 -17.68 -15.25
CA ILE A 27 -10.42 -18.57 -15.79
C ILE A 27 -11.85 -18.05 -15.60
N TYR A 28 -12.06 -17.13 -14.66
CA TYR A 28 -13.34 -16.46 -14.39
C TYR A 28 -13.37 -15.00 -14.85
N GLY A 29 -12.46 -14.60 -15.74
CA GLY A 29 -12.35 -13.23 -16.23
C GLY A 29 -11.42 -12.34 -15.42
N GLY A 30 -10.80 -12.91 -14.38
CA GLY A 30 -9.84 -12.20 -13.53
C GLY A 30 -10.47 -11.27 -12.49
N LEU A 31 -9.65 -10.83 -11.53
CA LEU A 31 -9.97 -9.74 -10.62
C LEU A 31 -8.99 -8.60 -10.89
N ALA A 32 -9.53 -7.42 -11.20
CA ALA A 32 -8.71 -6.27 -11.58
C ALA A 32 -7.60 -5.98 -10.56
N ASN A 33 -6.36 -5.87 -11.06
CA ASN A 33 -5.15 -5.62 -10.27
C ASN A 33 -4.89 -6.64 -9.14
N SER A 34 -5.34 -7.87 -9.35
CA SER A 34 -4.97 -9.04 -8.56
C SER A 34 -4.09 -9.96 -9.42
N TRP A 35 -2.97 -10.41 -8.85
CA TRP A 35 -1.93 -11.13 -9.56
C TRP A 35 -1.49 -12.35 -8.79
N ASP A 36 -1.35 -13.48 -9.49
CA ASP A 36 -0.79 -14.71 -8.96
C ASP A 36 0.67 -14.85 -9.41
N TYR A 37 1.55 -15.26 -8.50
CA TYR A 37 2.92 -15.61 -8.85
C TYR A 37 2.94 -17.04 -9.39
N GLY A 38 3.28 -17.19 -10.67
CA GLY A 38 3.47 -18.50 -11.29
C GLY A 38 4.76 -19.20 -10.79
N PRO A 39 5.08 -20.39 -11.31
CA PRO A 39 6.20 -21.21 -10.81
C PRO A 39 7.54 -20.44 -10.75
N LEU A 40 7.92 -19.76 -11.83
CA LEU A 40 9.16 -18.98 -11.84
C LEU A 40 9.09 -17.73 -10.95
N GLY A 41 7.92 -17.10 -10.87
CA GLY A 41 7.71 -15.95 -9.99
C GLY A 41 7.77 -16.31 -8.51
N ALA A 42 7.19 -17.45 -8.13
CA ALA A 42 7.26 -17.97 -6.76
C ALA A 42 8.71 -18.27 -6.33
N GLU A 43 9.49 -18.92 -7.18
CA GLU A 43 10.91 -19.19 -6.92
C GLU A 43 11.73 -17.91 -6.81
N LEU A 44 11.55 -16.96 -7.74
CA LEU A 44 12.23 -15.67 -7.68
C LEU A 44 11.90 -14.92 -6.39
N LYS A 45 10.61 -14.84 -6.06
CA LYS A 45 10.12 -14.19 -4.83
C LYS A 45 10.70 -14.84 -3.57
N ASN A 46 10.72 -16.16 -3.51
CA ASN A 46 11.28 -16.88 -2.37
C ASN A 46 12.81 -16.67 -2.25
N ASN A 47 13.53 -16.59 -3.37
CA ASN A 47 14.96 -16.31 -3.36
C ASN A 47 15.24 -14.87 -2.86
N VAL A 48 14.44 -13.89 -3.24
CA VAL A 48 14.55 -12.52 -2.73
C VAL A 48 14.30 -12.48 -1.22
N LYS A 49 13.22 -13.14 -0.74
CA LYS A 49 12.92 -13.23 0.70
C LYS A 49 14.04 -13.91 1.48
N LYS A 50 14.57 -15.03 0.98
CA LYS A 50 15.69 -15.75 1.62
C LYS A 50 16.94 -14.89 1.70
N ALA A 51 17.28 -14.17 0.62
CA ALA A 51 18.45 -13.29 0.61
C ALA A 51 18.31 -12.15 1.62
N TRP A 52 17.13 -11.50 1.67
CA TRP A 52 16.82 -10.44 2.63
C TRP A 52 16.87 -10.96 4.07
N TRP A 53 16.22 -12.09 4.36
CA TRP A 53 16.22 -12.70 5.69
C TRP A 53 17.62 -13.10 6.16
N LYS A 54 18.40 -13.70 5.26
CA LYS A 54 19.80 -14.02 5.54
C LYS A 54 20.58 -12.78 5.92
N LYS A 55 20.46 -11.71 5.12
CA LYS A 55 21.23 -10.47 5.32
C LYS A 55 20.84 -9.72 6.59
N PHE A 56 19.55 -9.55 6.83
CA PHE A 56 19.07 -8.68 7.90
C PHE A 56 18.76 -9.39 9.22
N VAL A 57 18.49 -10.69 9.20
CA VAL A 57 18.20 -11.47 10.41
C VAL A 57 19.35 -12.38 10.79
N GLN A 58 19.82 -13.24 9.87
CA GLN A 58 20.78 -14.28 10.22
C GLN A 58 22.22 -13.78 10.34
N GLU A 59 22.64 -12.87 9.48
CA GLU A 59 23.99 -12.29 9.48
C GLU A 59 24.11 -11.04 10.39
N ASN A 60 23.01 -10.50 10.89
CA ASN A 60 23.03 -9.31 11.73
C ASN A 60 22.86 -9.70 13.21
N PRO A 61 23.85 -9.40 14.08
CA PRO A 61 23.82 -9.79 15.49
C PRO A 61 22.77 -9.01 16.31
N TYR A 62 22.28 -7.89 15.81
CA TYR A 62 21.33 -7.04 16.53
C TYR A 62 19.88 -7.36 16.21
N ASN A 63 19.59 -8.04 15.12
CA ASN A 63 18.23 -8.23 14.64
C ASN A 63 17.70 -9.63 15.03
N VAL A 64 16.39 -9.71 15.16
CA VAL A 64 15.64 -10.95 15.35
C VAL A 64 14.45 -10.99 14.39
N GLY A 65 14.00 -12.19 14.07
CA GLY A 65 12.84 -12.40 13.23
C GLY A 65 11.55 -12.57 14.03
N GLN A 66 10.44 -12.13 13.45
CA GLN A 66 9.09 -12.29 14.00
C GLN A 66 8.12 -12.58 12.86
N ASP A 67 7.01 -13.22 13.18
CA ASP A 67 5.86 -13.36 12.28
C ASP A 67 4.57 -13.09 13.08
N ALA A 68 4.02 -11.89 12.93
CA ALA A 68 2.78 -11.47 13.56
C ALA A 68 1.56 -11.79 12.69
N ALA A 69 0.42 -12.05 13.33
CA ALA A 69 -0.84 -12.32 12.64
C ALA A 69 -1.29 -11.14 11.77
N ILE A 70 -1.99 -11.44 10.67
CA ILE A 70 -2.63 -10.43 9.79
C ILE A 70 -3.79 -9.76 10.53
N LEU A 71 -4.63 -10.57 11.19
CA LEU A 71 -5.75 -10.08 11.99
C LEU A 71 -5.26 -9.70 13.37
N MET A 72 -5.51 -8.47 13.75
CA MET A 72 -5.08 -7.89 15.02
C MET A 72 -6.27 -7.23 15.71
N ASN A 73 -6.14 -6.98 17.01
CA ASN A 73 -7.15 -6.24 17.74
C ASN A 73 -7.38 -4.88 17.07
N PRO A 74 -8.64 -4.48 16.76
CA PRO A 74 -8.94 -3.21 16.12
C PRO A 74 -8.38 -1.98 16.85
N GLN A 75 -8.18 -2.07 18.16
CA GLN A 75 -7.56 -0.99 18.95
C GLN A 75 -6.13 -0.67 18.48
N THR A 76 -5.42 -1.62 17.89
CA THR A 76 -4.11 -1.38 17.26
C THR A 76 -4.20 -0.31 16.18
N TRP A 77 -5.24 -0.35 15.37
CA TRP A 77 -5.46 0.59 14.27
C TRP A 77 -6.01 1.94 14.71
N VAL A 78 -6.69 1.99 15.85
CA VAL A 78 -7.05 3.24 16.52
C VAL A 78 -5.79 3.91 17.05
N ALA A 79 -4.98 3.18 17.81
CA ALA A 79 -3.77 3.69 18.44
C ALA A 79 -2.72 4.17 17.43
N SER A 80 -2.59 3.50 16.29
CA SER A 80 -1.66 3.88 15.21
C SER A 80 -2.20 4.95 14.27
N GLY A 81 -3.46 5.38 14.44
CA GLY A 81 -4.09 6.40 13.60
C GLY A 81 -4.60 5.93 12.23
N HIS A 82 -4.47 4.64 11.91
CA HIS A 82 -4.90 4.12 10.60
C HIS A 82 -6.42 4.24 10.37
N LEU A 83 -7.24 4.10 11.41
CA LEU A 83 -8.69 4.24 11.25
C LEU A 83 -9.13 5.69 11.02
N SER A 84 -8.38 6.67 11.49
CA SER A 84 -8.71 8.08 11.34
C SER A 84 -8.01 8.78 10.20
N GLY A 85 -6.77 8.39 9.86
CA GLY A 85 -5.91 9.14 8.95
C GLY A 85 -5.42 8.38 7.71
N PHE A 86 -5.59 7.06 7.66
CA PHE A 86 -5.13 6.27 6.52
C PHE A 86 -6.18 6.28 5.39
N SER A 87 -6.32 7.43 4.73
CA SER A 87 -7.37 7.66 3.75
C SER A 87 -6.88 8.49 2.56
N ASP A 88 -7.48 8.24 1.40
CA ASP A 88 -7.26 9.01 0.18
C ASP A 88 -8.41 10.02 -0.03
N PRO A 89 -8.13 11.26 -0.47
CA PRO A 89 -9.15 12.23 -0.86
C PRO A 89 -9.69 11.86 -2.25
N LEU A 90 -10.94 11.39 -2.30
CA LEU A 90 -11.59 10.94 -3.53
C LEU A 90 -12.64 11.88 -4.04
N MET A 91 -12.72 12.00 -5.36
CA MET A 91 -13.79 12.66 -6.08
C MET A 91 -14.14 11.89 -7.36
N ASP A 92 -15.37 12.03 -7.81
CA ASP A 92 -15.87 11.41 -9.05
C ASP A 92 -16.16 12.50 -10.09
N CYS A 93 -15.82 12.26 -11.36
CA CYS A 93 -16.31 13.10 -12.45
C CYS A 93 -17.80 12.82 -12.67
N ARG A 94 -18.66 13.85 -12.64
CA ARG A 94 -20.11 13.68 -12.81
C ARG A 94 -20.51 13.29 -14.24
N GLU A 95 -19.62 13.55 -15.21
CA GLU A 95 -19.87 13.28 -16.63
C GLU A 95 -19.49 11.85 -17.00
N CYS A 96 -18.21 11.46 -16.86
CA CYS A 96 -17.75 10.14 -17.24
C CYS A 96 -17.83 9.08 -16.12
N LYS A 97 -18.21 9.48 -14.91
CA LYS A 97 -18.32 8.62 -13.71
C LYS A 97 -17.01 8.00 -13.24
N GLU A 98 -15.90 8.43 -13.80
CA GLU A 98 -14.60 7.97 -13.33
C GLU A 98 -14.20 8.61 -12.00
N ARG A 99 -13.45 7.83 -11.22
CA ARG A 99 -13.00 8.20 -9.89
C ARG A 99 -11.53 8.57 -9.89
N PHE A 100 -11.21 9.66 -9.18
CA PHE A 100 -9.85 10.18 -9.06
C PHE A 100 -9.50 10.47 -7.61
N ARG A 101 -8.20 10.43 -7.33
CA ARG A 101 -7.63 11.03 -6.13
C ARG A 101 -7.42 12.52 -6.40
N ALA A 102 -8.00 13.36 -5.57
CA ALA A 102 -7.91 14.81 -5.74
C ALA A 102 -6.47 15.33 -5.62
N ASP A 103 -5.71 14.80 -4.66
CA ASP A 103 -4.30 15.12 -4.46
C ASP A 103 -3.46 14.80 -5.71
N LYS A 104 -3.65 13.61 -6.29
CA LYS A 104 -2.92 13.20 -7.49
C LYS A 104 -3.32 14.00 -8.72
N LEU A 105 -4.60 14.29 -8.86
CA LEU A 105 -5.08 15.13 -9.96
C LEU A 105 -4.43 16.53 -9.94
N ILE A 106 -4.29 17.12 -8.75
CA ILE A 106 -3.61 18.40 -8.57
C ILE A 106 -2.12 18.28 -8.89
N GLU A 107 -1.42 17.29 -8.34
CA GLU A 107 0.02 17.07 -8.58
C GLU A 107 0.32 16.89 -10.08
N ASP A 108 -0.43 15.99 -10.75
CA ASP A 108 -0.24 15.68 -12.16
C ASP A 108 -0.50 16.91 -13.04
N TRP A 109 -1.54 17.69 -12.72
CA TRP A 109 -1.82 18.94 -13.43
C TRP A 109 -0.73 20.00 -13.21
N CYS A 110 -0.28 20.19 -11.96
CA CYS A 110 0.80 21.13 -11.63
C CYS A 110 2.09 20.78 -12.38
N GLN A 111 2.41 19.50 -12.46
CA GLN A 111 3.58 19.03 -13.21
C GLN A 111 3.47 19.34 -14.71
N GLN A 112 2.30 19.14 -15.31
CA GLN A 112 2.05 19.41 -16.73
C GLN A 112 2.03 20.92 -17.03
N ALA A 113 1.41 21.72 -16.16
CA ALA A 113 1.29 23.16 -16.31
C ALA A 113 2.53 23.94 -15.84
N SER A 114 3.51 23.25 -15.24
CA SER A 114 4.70 23.86 -14.59
C SER A 114 4.32 24.91 -13.52
N VAL A 115 3.30 24.60 -12.73
CA VAL A 115 2.81 25.42 -11.61
C VAL A 115 3.35 24.84 -10.31
N GLU A 116 3.93 25.68 -9.46
CA GLU A 116 4.38 25.28 -8.13
C GLU A 116 3.22 25.32 -7.12
N LEU A 117 3.12 24.30 -6.29
CA LEU A 117 2.16 24.27 -5.20
C LEU A 117 2.56 25.26 -4.09
N PRO A 118 1.63 26.00 -3.49
CA PRO A 118 1.94 26.94 -2.39
C PRO A 118 2.42 26.24 -1.11
N LYS A 119 2.12 24.96 -0.96
CA LYS A 119 2.54 24.09 0.15
C LYS A 119 2.53 22.62 -0.32
N PRO A 120 3.16 21.68 0.42
CA PRO A 120 3.06 20.26 0.13
C PRO A 120 1.61 19.81 0.05
N ILE A 121 1.26 18.97 -0.93
CA ILE A 121 -0.12 18.54 -1.17
C ILE A 121 -0.76 17.85 0.04
N ASP A 122 0.03 17.12 0.83
CA ASP A 122 -0.42 16.44 2.05
C ASP A 122 -0.87 17.42 3.15
N ALA A 123 -0.51 18.69 3.04
CA ALA A 123 -0.93 19.75 3.96
C ALA A 123 -2.22 20.48 3.51
N PHE A 124 -2.80 20.09 2.36
CA PHE A 124 -4.07 20.64 1.90
C PHE A 124 -5.25 20.00 2.63
N THR A 125 -6.19 20.82 3.05
CA THR A 125 -7.52 20.36 3.44
C THR A 125 -8.36 19.97 2.22
N GLN A 126 -9.42 19.21 2.43
CA GLN A 126 -10.35 18.86 1.33
C GLN A 126 -10.91 20.13 0.63
N GLN A 127 -11.21 21.18 1.40
CA GLN A 127 -11.73 22.41 0.86
C GLN A 127 -10.68 23.12 0.01
N GLU A 128 -9.45 23.22 0.49
CA GLU A 128 -8.36 23.82 -0.28
C GLU A 128 -8.04 23.06 -1.57
N MET A 129 -8.12 21.72 -1.55
CA MET A 129 -7.98 20.92 -2.78
C MET A 129 -9.11 21.22 -3.77
N LYS A 130 -10.34 21.34 -3.27
CA LYS A 130 -11.50 21.67 -4.10
C LYS A 130 -11.37 23.05 -4.70
N ASP A 131 -11.06 24.05 -3.87
CA ASP A 131 -10.89 25.45 -4.30
C ASP A 131 -9.76 25.56 -5.34
N PHE A 132 -8.66 24.84 -5.15
CA PHE A 132 -7.54 24.79 -6.10
C PHE A 132 -7.96 24.20 -7.45
N ILE A 133 -8.73 23.12 -7.45
CA ILE A 133 -9.24 22.47 -8.67
C ILE A 133 -10.18 23.43 -9.43
N GLU A 134 -11.06 24.13 -8.72
CA GLU A 134 -12.00 25.08 -9.29
C GLU A 134 -11.30 26.36 -9.82
N GLU A 135 -10.40 26.95 -9.03
CA GLU A 135 -9.64 28.16 -9.39
C GLU A 135 -8.79 27.96 -10.65
N HIS A 136 -8.12 26.82 -10.76
CA HIS A 136 -7.25 26.51 -11.89
C HIS A 136 -7.99 25.81 -13.05
N ASN A 137 -9.30 25.63 -12.93
CA ASN A 137 -10.11 24.94 -13.94
C ASN A 137 -9.49 23.60 -14.37
N ILE A 138 -9.09 22.76 -13.41
CA ILE A 138 -8.42 21.49 -13.69
C ILE A 138 -9.41 20.55 -14.38
N PRO A 139 -9.13 20.06 -15.60
CA PRO A 139 -10.04 19.19 -16.32
C PRO A 139 -9.96 17.75 -15.85
N CYS A 140 -11.05 17.02 -16.02
CA CYS A 140 -11.05 15.57 -15.89
C CYS A 140 -10.10 14.94 -16.92
N PRO A 141 -9.12 14.12 -16.50
CA PRO A 141 -8.15 13.49 -17.41
C PRO A 141 -8.80 12.62 -18.49
N SER A 142 -9.98 12.04 -18.21
CA SER A 142 -10.64 11.11 -19.10
C SER A 142 -11.57 11.77 -20.11
N CYS A 143 -12.31 12.78 -19.71
CA CYS A 143 -13.32 13.39 -20.58
C CYS A 143 -13.15 14.90 -20.83
N GLY A 144 -12.16 15.54 -20.18
CA GLY A 144 -11.86 16.97 -20.33
C GLY A 144 -12.88 17.93 -19.71
N LYS A 145 -13.89 17.43 -18.99
CA LYS A 145 -14.91 18.25 -18.32
C LYS A 145 -14.46 18.67 -16.92
N HIS A 146 -15.07 19.74 -16.38
CA HIS A 146 -14.71 20.33 -15.08
C HIS A 146 -15.80 20.10 -14.01
N ASN A 147 -16.57 19.04 -14.12
CA ASN A 147 -17.73 18.78 -13.25
C ASN A 147 -17.44 17.62 -12.32
N PHE A 148 -16.97 17.93 -11.12
CA PHE A 148 -16.62 16.93 -10.10
C PHE A 148 -17.61 16.93 -8.91
N THR A 149 -17.62 15.84 -8.17
CA THR A 149 -18.28 15.75 -6.87
C THR A 149 -17.44 16.42 -5.80
N ASP A 150 -18.02 16.60 -4.61
CA ASP A 150 -17.24 16.97 -3.45
C ASP A 150 -16.21 15.87 -3.11
N ILE A 151 -15.09 16.32 -2.53
CA ILE A 151 -14.02 15.43 -2.08
C ILE A 151 -14.45 14.73 -0.80
N ARG A 152 -14.26 13.41 -0.74
CA ARG A 152 -14.56 12.59 0.44
C ARG A 152 -13.37 11.71 0.78
N GLN A 153 -13.12 11.52 2.06
CA GLN A 153 -12.06 10.63 2.52
C GLN A 153 -12.49 9.17 2.39
N PHE A 154 -11.62 8.37 1.81
CA PHE A 154 -11.82 6.94 1.69
C PHE A 154 -10.73 6.20 2.45
N ASN A 155 -11.09 5.53 3.53
CA ASN A 155 -10.14 4.76 4.32
C ASN A 155 -9.66 3.52 3.55
N LEU A 156 -8.34 3.34 3.47
CA LEU A 156 -7.70 2.27 2.71
C LEU A 156 -7.63 0.92 3.45
N MET A 157 -8.14 0.85 4.68
CA MET A 157 -8.19 -0.41 5.42
C MET A 157 -9.24 -1.36 4.83
N PHE A 158 -8.84 -2.59 4.50
CA PHE A 158 -9.82 -3.64 4.24
C PHE A 158 -10.52 -4.03 5.53
N LYS A 159 -11.84 -3.90 5.53
CA LYS A 159 -12.72 -4.27 6.62
C LYS A 159 -13.28 -5.66 6.41
N THR A 160 -13.31 -6.48 7.45
CA THR A 160 -13.95 -7.79 7.47
C THR A 160 -14.56 -8.05 8.85
N PHE A 161 -15.12 -9.23 9.06
CA PHE A 161 -15.82 -9.58 10.29
C PHE A 161 -15.30 -10.91 10.84
N GLN A 162 -15.28 -11.00 12.17
CA GLN A 162 -14.95 -12.22 12.89
C GLN A 162 -16.22 -12.80 13.49
N GLY A 163 -16.48 -14.09 13.28
CA GLY A 163 -17.70 -14.75 13.74
C GLY A 163 -18.82 -14.74 12.69
N VAL A 164 -20.06 -14.95 13.14
CA VAL A 164 -21.23 -15.19 12.26
C VAL A 164 -22.06 -13.94 11.94
N THR A 165 -21.83 -12.85 12.66
CA THR A 165 -22.60 -11.61 12.50
C THR A 165 -21.71 -10.47 12.01
N GLU A 166 -22.19 -9.72 11.02
CA GLU A 166 -21.52 -8.54 10.47
C GLU A 166 -21.94 -7.29 11.26
N ASP A 167 -21.44 -7.17 12.47
CA ASP A 167 -21.71 -6.02 13.35
C ASP A 167 -20.44 -5.27 13.75
N ALA A 168 -20.62 -4.13 14.40
CA ALA A 168 -19.50 -3.27 14.79
C ALA A 168 -18.57 -3.94 15.82
N LYS A 169 -19.08 -4.86 16.64
CA LYS A 169 -18.30 -5.55 17.67
C LYS A 169 -17.39 -6.63 17.06
N ASN A 170 -17.81 -7.19 15.94
CA ASN A 170 -17.12 -8.26 15.24
C ASN A 170 -16.24 -7.73 14.08
N THR A 171 -16.21 -6.42 13.89
CA THR A 171 -15.40 -5.79 12.85
C THR A 171 -13.91 -5.93 13.14
N VAL A 172 -13.17 -6.48 12.18
CA VAL A 172 -11.71 -6.53 12.16
C VAL A 172 -11.19 -6.01 10.83
N TYR A 173 -9.90 -5.76 10.77
CA TYR A 173 -9.26 -5.20 9.58
C TYR A 173 -8.09 -6.06 9.15
N LEU A 174 -7.87 -6.17 7.83
CA LEU A 174 -6.64 -6.71 7.30
C LEU A 174 -5.54 -5.66 7.47
N ARG A 175 -4.38 -6.06 7.98
CA ARG A 175 -3.28 -5.12 8.24
C ARG A 175 -2.82 -4.43 6.95
N PRO A 176 -2.66 -3.09 6.93
CA PRO A 176 -2.14 -2.36 5.77
C PRO A 176 -0.62 -2.35 5.69
N GLU A 177 0.05 -2.77 6.78
CA GLU A 177 1.51 -2.88 6.91
C GLU A 177 1.88 -3.83 8.04
N THR A 178 3.14 -4.24 8.11
CA THR A 178 3.64 -5.21 9.10
C THR A 178 4.18 -4.55 10.37
N ALA A 179 4.41 -3.23 10.37
CA ALA A 179 5.04 -2.49 11.46
C ALA A 179 4.32 -2.63 12.81
N GLN A 180 2.98 -2.52 12.84
CA GLN A 180 2.24 -2.58 14.10
C GLN A 180 2.34 -3.95 14.79
N GLY A 181 2.48 -5.03 14.01
CA GLY A 181 2.76 -6.36 14.57
C GLY A 181 4.10 -6.41 15.29
N ILE A 182 5.09 -5.66 14.81
CA ILE A 182 6.40 -5.51 15.46
C ILE A 182 6.24 -4.69 16.74
N PHE A 183 5.61 -3.53 16.67
CA PHE A 183 5.46 -2.63 17.83
C PHE A 183 4.65 -3.25 18.96
N THR A 184 3.53 -3.89 18.67
CA THR A 184 2.69 -4.53 19.70
C THR A 184 3.39 -5.69 20.40
N ASN A 185 4.34 -6.35 19.74
CA ASN A 185 5.12 -7.45 20.29
C ASN A 185 6.53 -7.05 20.78
N PHE A 186 6.89 -5.77 20.70
CA PHE A 186 8.24 -5.31 21.00
C PHE A 186 8.74 -5.77 22.38
N VAL A 187 7.96 -5.52 23.44
CA VAL A 187 8.31 -5.90 24.81
C VAL A 187 8.40 -7.42 24.97
N ASN A 188 7.50 -8.17 24.33
CA ASN A 188 7.55 -9.64 24.35
C ASN A 188 8.82 -10.16 23.68
N THR A 189 9.15 -9.63 22.52
CA THR A 189 10.35 -9.97 21.76
C THR A 189 11.62 -9.64 22.54
N GLN A 190 11.71 -8.43 23.10
CA GLN A 190 12.84 -8.01 23.92
C GLN A 190 13.06 -8.95 25.11
N ARG A 191 11.99 -9.24 25.86
CA ARG A 191 12.04 -10.08 27.06
C ARG A 191 12.44 -11.53 26.75
N THR A 192 11.84 -12.13 25.73
CA THR A 192 12.06 -13.55 25.38
C THR A 192 13.41 -13.77 24.74
N THR A 193 13.90 -12.82 23.94
CA THR A 193 15.24 -12.89 23.34
C THR A 193 16.35 -12.36 24.25
N ARG A 194 16.00 -11.74 25.40
CA ARG A 194 16.94 -11.08 26.34
C ARG A 194 17.82 -10.03 25.67
N ARG A 195 17.32 -9.38 24.62
CA ARG A 195 18.06 -8.35 23.89
C ARG A 195 18.09 -7.04 24.66
N LYS A 196 19.20 -6.35 24.52
CA LYS A 196 19.37 -4.96 24.97
C LYS A 196 19.32 -4.05 23.74
N LEU A 197 18.94 -2.79 23.94
CA LEU A 197 19.02 -1.79 22.90
C LEU A 197 20.49 -1.48 22.55
N PRO A 198 20.83 -1.24 21.27
CA PRO A 198 19.94 -1.28 20.13
C PRO A 198 19.62 -2.71 19.69
N PHE A 199 18.39 -2.96 19.24
CA PHE A 199 18.07 -4.17 18.51
C PHE A 199 16.94 -3.94 17.51
N GLY A 200 16.89 -4.75 16.47
CA GLY A 200 15.88 -4.68 15.42
C GLY A 200 15.00 -5.94 15.39
N VAL A 201 13.77 -5.73 14.94
CA VAL A 201 12.82 -6.80 14.67
C VAL A 201 12.44 -6.80 13.21
N CYS A 202 12.58 -7.94 12.56
CA CYS A 202 12.34 -8.14 11.15
C CYS A 202 11.08 -8.99 10.94
N GLN A 203 10.32 -8.66 9.93
CA GLN A 203 9.17 -9.46 9.50
C GLN A 203 9.06 -9.48 7.98
N ILE A 204 8.66 -10.63 7.44
CA ILE A 204 8.16 -10.76 6.06
C ILE A 204 6.70 -11.15 6.17
N GLY A 205 5.80 -10.44 5.49
CA GLY A 205 4.39 -10.79 5.57
C GLY A 205 3.50 -10.06 4.58
N LYS A 206 2.30 -10.61 4.40
CA LYS A 206 1.25 -10.03 3.59
C LYS A 206 0.69 -8.77 4.24
N SER A 207 0.38 -7.79 3.39
CA SER A 207 -0.32 -6.56 3.74
C SER A 207 -1.37 -6.23 2.69
N PHE A 208 -2.37 -5.42 3.07
CA PHE A 208 -3.56 -5.18 2.27
C PHE A 208 -3.94 -3.71 2.32
N ARG A 209 -4.08 -3.09 1.15
CA ARG A 209 -4.55 -1.71 1.04
C ARG A 209 -5.64 -1.64 -0.01
N ASN A 210 -6.80 -1.18 0.34
CA ASN A 210 -7.94 -1.04 -0.58
C ASN A 210 -7.72 0.12 -1.55
N GLU A 211 -6.66 0.02 -2.35
CA GLU A 211 -6.24 1.01 -3.33
C GLU A 211 -7.38 1.34 -4.29
N ILE A 212 -7.65 2.62 -4.48
CA ILE A 212 -8.71 3.10 -5.37
C ILE A 212 -8.26 3.10 -6.82
N THR A 213 -7.01 3.48 -7.06
CA THR A 213 -6.39 3.52 -8.37
C THR A 213 -5.20 2.55 -8.42
N PRO A 214 -5.44 1.23 -8.25
CA PRO A 214 -4.37 0.26 -8.40
C PRO A 214 -3.92 0.23 -9.85
N GLY A 215 -2.67 -0.13 -10.11
CA GLY A 215 -2.18 -0.13 -11.47
C GLY A 215 -0.69 -0.40 -11.56
N ASN A 216 -0.15 -0.13 -12.75
CA ASN A 216 1.26 -0.32 -13.05
C ASN A 216 1.72 -1.76 -12.75
N PHE A 217 0.97 -2.75 -13.27
CA PHE A 217 1.24 -4.17 -13.12
C PHE A 217 1.20 -4.60 -11.63
N ILE A 218 2.29 -5.18 -11.11
CA ILE A 218 2.40 -5.64 -9.72
C ILE A 218 2.88 -4.55 -8.75
N PHE A 219 3.16 -3.33 -9.23
CA PHE A 219 3.76 -2.28 -8.41
C PHE A 219 2.77 -1.56 -7.49
N ARG A 220 1.50 -1.54 -7.87
CA ARG A 220 0.43 -0.97 -7.03
C ARG A 220 -0.79 -1.87 -7.04
N VAL A 221 -0.83 -2.75 -6.07
CA VAL A 221 -1.86 -3.80 -5.93
C VAL A 221 -2.49 -3.75 -4.54
N ARG A 222 -3.64 -4.38 -4.37
CA ARG A 222 -4.37 -4.38 -3.09
C ARG A 222 -3.85 -5.39 -2.09
N GLU A 223 -3.24 -6.47 -2.56
CA GLU A 223 -2.59 -7.50 -1.75
C GLU A 223 -1.13 -7.60 -2.16
N PHE A 224 -0.23 -7.38 -1.22
CA PHE A 224 1.22 -7.40 -1.46
C PHE A 224 1.97 -8.01 -0.29
N GLU A 225 3.27 -8.14 -0.41
CA GLU A 225 4.13 -8.65 0.65
C GLU A 225 5.20 -7.62 0.98
N GLN A 226 5.43 -7.39 2.26
CA GLN A 226 6.47 -6.49 2.76
C GLN A 226 7.58 -7.27 3.45
N MET A 227 8.79 -6.76 3.35
CA MET A 227 9.94 -7.13 4.15
C MET A 227 10.33 -5.90 4.95
N GLU A 228 10.12 -5.94 6.25
CA GLU A 228 10.22 -4.78 7.13
C GLU A 228 11.20 -5.03 8.27
N LEU A 229 11.97 -4.03 8.62
CA LEU A 229 12.91 -4.01 9.74
C LEU A 229 12.67 -2.75 10.55
N GLU A 230 12.27 -2.93 11.81
CA GLU A 230 12.15 -1.86 12.78
C GLU A 230 13.33 -1.92 13.75
N LEU A 231 14.16 -0.87 13.75
CA LEU A 231 15.34 -0.77 14.59
C LEU A 231 15.10 0.19 15.75
N SER A 232 15.15 -0.33 16.97
CA SER A 232 15.05 0.47 18.17
C SER A 232 16.44 0.89 18.67
N LEU A 233 16.65 2.18 18.78
CA LEU A 233 17.88 2.80 19.25
C LEU A 233 17.64 3.47 20.60
N ILE A 234 18.69 3.52 21.43
CA ILE A 234 18.71 4.40 22.60
C ILE A 234 18.91 5.83 22.06
N HIS A 235 18.16 6.78 22.59
CA HIS A 235 18.45 8.19 22.34
C HIS A 235 19.85 8.48 22.86
N ILE A 236 20.69 8.96 21.98
CA ILE A 236 22.01 9.47 22.29
C ILE A 236 21.87 10.97 22.56
#